data_fb057562c5e2d647e059af7cb3800c58
#
_entry.id   fb057562c5e2d647e059af7cb3800c58
#
_cell.length_a   1.000
_cell.length_b   1.000
_cell.length_c   1.000
_cell.angle_alpha   90.00
_cell.angle_beta   90.00
_cell.angle_gamma   90.00
#
_symmetry.space_group_name_H-M   'P 1'
#
loop_
_entity.id
_entity.type
_entity.pdbx_description
1 polymer ?
#
loop_
_entity_poly.entity_id
_entity_poly.type
_entity_poly.pdbx_seq_one_letter_code
_entity_poly.pdbx_strand_id
1 'polypeptide(L)'
;MHELKLYEVQKKYKDKTAVKQVSYTFKHGVYGLLGENGAGKTTLMRLICGVLQPTTGNIYYDGMEIAQMGAEYRRLLGYLPQELGYYDNFTAERFLRYIAALKAMSTECSEQKIQKLLELVELQKDKKKKLRTFSGGMLRRVGIAQALLNNPEILVLDEPTAGLDPKERVKFRNIISSLGKEKTVLLSTHIVSDIEYIADQILIMKDGELICSGTEQGITASVKGYVWKCNVSTDVAQKLCNQYIVSNLRNGSEENQAELRIISEKCPFSAAELAEETLEDAYLYQTQDINRIRSRRDENAVV
;
A
#
# COMPACT_ATOMS: atom_id res chain seq x y z
N MET A 1 3.15 -2.98 -25.02
CA MET A 1 3.41 -2.77 -23.57
C MET A 1 2.04 -2.50 -22.99
N HIS A 2 1.56 -3.39 -22.11
CA HIS A 2 0.22 -3.28 -21.54
C HIS A 2 0.11 -2.09 -20.58
N GLU A 3 -1.05 -1.39 -20.62
CA GLU A 3 -1.30 -0.26 -19.72
C GLU A 3 -2.71 -0.31 -19.14
N LEU A 4 -2.82 0.02 -17.86
CA LEU A 4 -4.08 0.24 -17.15
C LEU A 4 -4.21 1.74 -16.86
N LYS A 5 -5.25 2.39 -17.39
CA LYS A 5 -5.45 3.83 -17.30
C LYS A 5 -6.73 4.17 -16.54
N LEU A 6 -6.58 4.97 -15.51
CA LEU A 6 -7.68 5.65 -14.83
C LEU A 6 -7.87 7.03 -15.46
N TYR A 7 -9.10 7.38 -15.81
CA TYR A 7 -9.44 8.68 -16.36
C TYR A 7 -10.56 9.32 -15.55
N GLU A 8 -10.23 10.33 -14.77
CA GLU A 8 -11.15 11.09 -13.90
C GLU A 8 -12.06 10.21 -13.04
N VAL A 9 -11.53 9.10 -12.52
CA VAL A 9 -12.29 8.10 -11.80
C VAL A 9 -12.76 8.65 -10.47
N GLN A 10 -14.08 8.66 -10.27
CA GLN A 10 -14.72 9.10 -9.03
C GLN A 10 -15.65 8.01 -8.48
N LYS A 11 -15.71 7.89 -7.15
CA LYS A 11 -16.71 7.07 -6.46
C LYS A 11 -17.33 7.81 -5.32
N LYS A 12 -18.67 8.03 -5.42
CA LYS A 12 -19.48 8.62 -4.37
C LYS A 12 -20.43 7.59 -3.79
N TYR A 13 -20.52 7.54 -2.46
CA TYR A 13 -21.47 6.76 -1.70
C TYR A 13 -22.37 7.72 -0.93
N LYS A 14 -23.65 7.84 -1.32
CA LYS A 14 -24.60 8.78 -0.70
C LYS A 14 -23.93 10.16 -0.50
N ASP A 15 -23.52 10.46 0.73
CA ASP A 15 -22.96 11.77 1.10
C ASP A 15 -21.43 11.81 1.12
N LYS A 16 -20.74 10.66 0.99
CA LYS A 16 -19.28 10.57 1.05
C LYS A 16 -18.69 10.27 -0.33
N THR A 17 -17.80 11.14 -0.82
CA THR A 17 -16.95 10.84 -1.97
C THR A 17 -15.70 10.12 -1.49
N ALA A 18 -15.60 8.83 -1.83
CA ALA A 18 -14.52 7.97 -1.38
C ALA A 18 -13.29 8.00 -2.31
N VAL A 19 -13.51 8.33 -3.60
CA VAL A 19 -12.45 8.55 -4.60
C VAL A 19 -12.86 9.77 -5.42
N LYS A 20 -11.95 10.75 -5.56
CA LYS A 20 -12.21 12.05 -6.18
C LYS A 20 -11.36 12.22 -7.43
N GLN A 21 -11.97 12.05 -8.60
CA GLN A 21 -11.38 12.34 -9.94
C GLN A 21 -9.93 11.89 -10.13
N VAL A 22 -9.62 10.64 -9.73
CA VAL A 22 -8.28 10.09 -9.88
C VAL A 22 -7.99 9.78 -11.33
N SER A 23 -6.88 10.32 -11.85
CA SER A 23 -6.32 9.98 -13.16
C SER A 23 -4.89 9.49 -12.98
N TYR A 24 -4.59 8.30 -13.50
CA TYR A 24 -3.25 7.70 -13.46
C TYR A 24 -3.11 6.59 -14.51
N THR A 25 -1.89 6.36 -14.98
CA THR A 25 -1.58 5.26 -15.91
C THR A 25 -0.56 4.32 -15.30
N PHE A 26 -0.95 3.07 -15.13
CA PHE A 26 -0.08 1.99 -14.66
C PHE A 26 0.49 1.23 -15.86
N LYS A 27 1.77 0.89 -15.77
CA LYS A 27 2.48 -0.02 -16.68
C LYS A 27 3.00 -1.22 -15.89
N HIS A 28 3.84 -2.08 -16.50
CA HIS A 28 4.51 -3.12 -15.73
C HIS A 28 5.37 -2.49 -14.64
N GLY A 29 5.39 -3.10 -13.48
CA GLY A 29 6.10 -2.61 -12.29
C GLY A 29 5.29 -2.79 -11.01
N VAL A 30 5.91 -2.46 -9.88
CA VAL A 30 5.29 -2.49 -8.55
C VAL A 30 4.88 -1.08 -8.14
N TYR A 31 3.61 -0.91 -7.84
CA TYR A 31 3.01 0.35 -7.40
C TYR A 31 2.54 0.24 -5.95
N GLY A 32 3.11 1.05 -5.07
CA GLY A 32 2.67 1.19 -3.68
C GLY A 32 1.62 2.28 -3.54
N LEU A 33 0.40 1.94 -3.13
CA LEU A 33 -0.66 2.90 -2.80
C LEU A 33 -0.65 3.16 -1.29
N LEU A 34 -0.02 4.26 -0.88
CA LEU A 34 0.16 4.67 0.50
C LEU A 34 -0.92 5.64 0.94
N GLY A 35 -1.41 5.52 2.16
CA GLY A 35 -2.38 6.44 2.75
C GLY A 35 -2.98 5.92 4.04
N GLU A 36 -3.57 6.80 4.81
CA GLU A 36 -4.25 6.45 6.06
C GLU A 36 -5.47 5.55 5.85
N ASN A 37 -5.97 4.96 6.93
CA ASN A 37 -7.23 4.24 6.90
C ASN A 37 -8.38 5.20 6.56
N GLY A 38 -9.18 4.82 5.56
CA GLY A 38 -10.26 5.68 5.06
C GLY A 38 -9.86 6.65 3.95
N ALA A 39 -8.59 6.71 3.52
CA ALA A 39 -8.13 7.55 2.41
C ALA A 39 -8.74 7.18 1.04
N GLY A 40 -9.41 6.03 0.92
CA GLY A 40 -10.05 5.59 -0.32
C GLY A 40 -9.33 4.46 -1.07
N LYS A 41 -8.19 3.97 -0.55
CA LYS A 41 -7.34 2.94 -1.19
C LYS A 41 -8.12 1.69 -1.63
N THR A 42 -8.80 1.03 -0.67
CA THR A 42 -9.62 -0.17 -0.95
C THR A 42 -10.74 0.11 -1.97
N THR A 43 -11.34 1.30 -1.93
CA THR A 43 -12.35 1.69 -2.93
C THR A 43 -11.73 1.80 -4.32
N LEU A 44 -10.60 2.46 -4.45
CA LEU A 44 -9.87 2.58 -5.72
C LEU A 44 -9.46 1.21 -6.26
N MET A 45 -8.95 0.32 -5.42
CA MET A 45 -8.60 -1.05 -5.80
C MET A 45 -9.80 -1.86 -6.28
N ARG A 46 -10.95 -1.76 -5.59
CA ARG A 46 -12.20 -2.43 -6.01
C ARG A 46 -12.73 -1.89 -7.34
N LEU A 47 -12.54 -0.60 -7.63
CA LEU A 47 -12.86 -0.01 -8.93
C LEU A 47 -11.96 -0.58 -10.01
N ILE A 48 -10.65 -0.64 -9.78
CA ILE A 48 -9.67 -1.28 -10.69
C ILE A 48 -9.99 -2.74 -10.92
N CYS A 49 -10.38 -3.48 -9.90
CA CYS A 49 -10.78 -4.89 -10.04
C CYS A 49 -12.14 -5.09 -10.74
N GLY A 50 -12.87 -4.02 -11.07
CA GLY A 50 -14.21 -4.11 -11.64
C GLY A 50 -15.27 -4.69 -10.66
N VAL A 51 -14.95 -4.75 -9.35
CA VAL A 51 -15.90 -5.14 -8.28
C VAL A 51 -16.89 -4.01 -8.00
N LEU A 52 -16.42 -2.77 -8.19
CA LEU A 52 -17.25 -1.56 -8.11
C LEU A 52 -17.20 -0.84 -9.46
N GLN A 53 -18.29 -0.17 -9.80
CA GLN A 53 -18.34 0.76 -10.92
C GLN A 53 -18.07 2.19 -10.45
N PRO A 54 -17.31 3.01 -11.19
CA PRO A 54 -17.16 4.42 -10.90
C PRO A 54 -18.51 5.15 -10.97
N THR A 55 -18.66 6.24 -10.24
CA THR A 55 -19.80 7.15 -10.36
C THR A 55 -19.64 8.05 -11.58
N THR A 56 -18.41 8.51 -11.83
CA THR A 56 -17.99 9.24 -13.04
C THR A 56 -16.58 8.82 -13.41
N GLY A 57 -16.15 9.09 -14.64
CA GLY A 57 -14.87 8.67 -15.17
C GLY A 57 -14.86 7.21 -15.58
N ASN A 58 -13.79 6.77 -16.22
CA ASN A 58 -13.68 5.44 -16.81
C ASN A 58 -12.30 4.82 -16.52
N ILE A 59 -12.24 3.49 -16.59
CA ILE A 59 -11.01 2.73 -16.46
C ILE A 59 -10.81 1.96 -17.76
N TYR A 60 -9.60 2.05 -18.32
CA TYR A 60 -9.24 1.42 -19.59
C TYR A 60 -8.08 0.46 -19.38
N TYR A 61 -8.12 -0.64 -20.09
CA TYR A 61 -6.99 -1.56 -20.26
C TYR A 61 -6.66 -1.67 -21.74
N ASP A 62 -5.45 -1.31 -22.13
CA ASP A 62 -4.99 -1.24 -23.53
C ASP A 62 -5.97 -0.49 -24.46
N GLY A 63 -6.52 0.62 -23.97
CA GLY A 63 -7.46 1.47 -24.71
C GLY A 63 -8.91 0.99 -24.70
N MET A 64 -9.22 -0.21 -24.20
CA MET A 64 -10.59 -0.71 -24.03
C MET A 64 -11.10 -0.45 -22.61
N GLU A 65 -12.35 0.00 -22.50
CA GLU A 65 -13.00 0.21 -21.20
C GLU A 65 -13.25 -1.13 -20.51
N ILE A 66 -12.78 -1.28 -19.26
CA ILE A 66 -12.85 -2.55 -18.52
C ILE A 66 -14.29 -3.03 -18.29
N ALA A 67 -15.25 -2.09 -18.21
CA ALA A 67 -16.67 -2.42 -18.10
C ALA A 67 -17.19 -3.19 -19.34
N GLN A 68 -16.68 -2.88 -20.53
CA GLN A 68 -17.03 -3.53 -21.77
C GLN A 68 -16.33 -4.88 -21.94
N MET A 69 -15.11 -5.04 -21.42
CA MET A 69 -14.35 -6.29 -21.48
C MET A 69 -14.97 -7.42 -20.66
N GLY A 70 -15.62 -7.10 -19.54
CA GLY A 70 -16.37 -8.07 -18.74
C GLY A 70 -15.53 -9.25 -18.24
N ALA A 71 -15.79 -10.46 -18.73
CA ALA A 71 -15.10 -11.68 -18.31
C ALA A 71 -13.63 -11.70 -18.76
N GLU A 72 -13.29 -11.10 -19.89
CA GLU A 72 -11.91 -11.05 -20.41
C GLU A 72 -11.03 -10.24 -19.48
N TYR A 73 -11.48 -9.07 -19.03
CA TYR A 73 -10.73 -8.29 -18.04
C TYR A 73 -10.50 -9.08 -16.73
N ARG A 74 -11.52 -9.79 -16.23
CA ARG A 74 -11.39 -10.61 -15.03
C ARG A 74 -10.36 -11.75 -15.16
N ARG A 75 -10.10 -12.24 -16.37
CA ARG A 75 -9.03 -13.23 -16.61
C ARG A 75 -7.63 -12.63 -16.45
N LEU A 76 -7.48 -11.34 -16.69
CA LEU A 76 -6.20 -10.62 -16.54
C LEU A 76 -5.91 -10.25 -15.09
N LEU A 77 -6.90 -10.38 -14.18
CA LEU A 77 -6.80 -9.95 -12.80
C LEU A 77 -6.46 -11.08 -11.84
N GLY A 78 -5.54 -10.78 -10.92
CA GLY A 78 -5.38 -11.44 -9.63
C GLY A 78 -5.72 -10.45 -8.52
N TYR A 79 -6.58 -10.85 -7.60
CA TYR A 79 -6.97 -9.99 -6.49
C TYR A 79 -6.83 -10.70 -5.15
N LEU A 80 -6.11 -10.07 -4.23
CA LEU A 80 -6.05 -10.43 -2.82
C LEU A 80 -6.77 -9.33 -2.03
N PRO A 81 -7.97 -9.57 -1.51
CA PRO A 81 -8.67 -8.63 -0.65
C PRO A 81 -8.03 -8.52 0.73
N GLN A 82 -8.33 -7.46 1.46
CA GLN A 82 -7.89 -7.25 2.84
C GLN A 82 -8.30 -8.43 3.75
N GLU A 83 -9.51 -8.95 3.59
CA GLU A 83 -9.98 -10.16 4.24
C GLU A 83 -10.15 -11.26 3.21
N LEU A 84 -9.36 -12.32 3.35
CA LEU A 84 -9.46 -13.50 2.48
C LEU A 84 -10.60 -14.40 2.99
N GLY A 85 -11.65 -14.53 2.18
CA GLY A 85 -12.68 -15.54 2.41
C GLY A 85 -12.15 -16.93 2.10
N TYR A 86 -12.20 -17.85 3.05
CA TYR A 86 -11.80 -19.25 2.87
C TYR A 86 -12.69 -20.19 3.69
N TYR A 87 -12.60 -21.48 3.36
CA TYR A 87 -13.32 -22.51 4.10
C TYR A 87 -12.39 -23.17 5.12
N ASP A 88 -12.66 -23.01 6.39
CA ASP A 88 -11.83 -23.47 7.52
C ASP A 88 -11.39 -24.92 7.43
N ASN A 89 -12.28 -25.79 6.94
CA ASN A 89 -12.04 -27.23 6.82
C ASN A 89 -11.37 -27.64 5.49
N PHE A 90 -11.11 -26.70 4.57
CA PHE A 90 -10.37 -27.02 3.36
C PHE A 90 -8.87 -27.06 3.69
N THR A 91 -8.14 -27.90 2.96
CA THR A 91 -6.67 -27.81 2.90
C THR A 91 -6.28 -26.73 1.91
N ALA A 92 -5.04 -26.21 1.99
CA ALA A 92 -4.56 -25.20 1.05
C ALA A 92 -4.69 -25.69 -0.41
N GLU A 93 -4.31 -26.94 -0.67
CA GLU A 93 -4.41 -27.54 -1.99
C GLU A 93 -5.88 -27.65 -2.43
N ARG A 94 -6.80 -28.08 -1.56
CA ARG A 94 -8.23 -28.17 -1.87
C ARG A 94 -8.83 -26.79 -2.16
N PHE A 95 -8.44 -25.79 -1.41
CA PHE A 95 -8.89 -24.42 -1.62
C PHE A 95 -8.44 -23.89 -2.98
N LEU A 96 -7.16 -24.07 -3.34
CA LEU A 96 -6.67 -23.63 -4.64
C LEU A 96 -7.34 -24.38 -5.81
N ARG A 97 -7.62 -25.67 -5.68
CA ARG A 97 -8.43 -26.41 -6.68
C ARG A 97 -9.84 -25.86 -6.82
N TYR A 98 -10.47 -25.52 -5.71
CA TYR A 98 -11.81 -24.92 -5.71
C TYR A 98 -11.79 -23.57 -6.45
N ILE A 99 -10.83 -22.71 -6.17
CA ILE A 99 -10.68 -21.43 -6.88
C ILE A 99 -10.35 -21.63 -8.37
N ALA A 100 -9.50 -22.60 -8.71
CA ALA A 100 -9.17 -22.92 -10.10
C ALA A 100 -10.44 -23.37 -10.88
N ALA A 101 -11.30 -24.16 -10.25
CA ALA A 101 -12.58 -24.57 -10.84
C ALA A 101 -13.51 -23.37 -11.05
N LEU A 102 -13.59 -22.43 -10.09
CA LEU A 102 -14.37 -21.19 -10.27
C LEU A 102 -13.84 -20.30 -11.40
N LYS A 103 -12.53 -20.37 -11.66
CA LYS A 103 -11.87 -19.68 -12.79
C LYS A 103 -11.99 -20.46 -14.13
N ALA A 104 -12.73 -21.56 -14.17
CA ALA A 104 -12.88 -22.43 -15.32
C ALA A 104 -11.54 -22.96 -15.91
N MET A 105 -10.55 -23.21 -15.05
CA MET A 105 -9.28 -23.82 -15.46
C MET A 105 -9.44 -25.32 -15.65
N SER A 106 -8.77 -25.90 -16.65
CA SER A 106 -8.73 -27.36 -16.81
C SER A 106 -8.00 -28.01 -15.62
N THR A 107 -8.42 -29.22 -15.25
CA THR A 107 -7.84 -29.95 -14.11
C THR A 107 -6.35 -30.16 -14.28
N GLU A 108 -5.89 -30.57 -15.46
CA GLU A 108 -4.49 -30.83 -15.73
C GLU A 108 -3.63 -29.57 -15.61
N CYS A 109 -4.06 -28.44 -16.19
CA CYS A 109 -3.37 -27.18 -16.11
C CYS A 109 -3.34 -26.63 -14.67
N SER A 110 -4.46 -26.77 -13.94
CA SER A 110 -4.58 -26.27 -12.56
C SER A 110 -3.69 -27.03 -11.58
N GLU A 111 -3.57 -28.37 -11.69
CA GLU A 111 -2.73 -29.17 -10.77
C GLU A 111 -1.25 -28.78 -10.87
N GLN A 112 -0.72 -28.66 -12.08
CA GLN A 112 0.67 -28.23 -12.29
C GLN A 112 0.90 -26.81 -11.75
N LYS A 113 -0.04 -25.90 -12.00
CA LYS A 113 0.03 -24.52 -11.54
C LYS A 113 -0.04 -24.42 -10.02
N ILE A 114 -0.94 -25.18 -9.39
CA ILE A 114 -1.10 -25.22 -7.93
C ILE A 114 0.20 -25.67 -7.24
N GLN A 115 0.85 -26.73 -7.75
CA GLN A 115 2.11 -27.19 -7.17
C GLN A 115 3.21 -26.10 -7.26
N LYS A 116 3.38 -25.47 -8.42
CA LYS A 116 4.33 -24.37 -8.60
C LYS A 116 4.04 -23.19 -7.69
N LEU A 117 2.76 -22.84 -7.51
CA LEU A 117 2.37 -21.72 -6.63
C LEU A 117 2.58 -22.04 -5.17
N LEU A 118 2.29 -23.27 -4.73
CA LEU A 118 2.57 -23.72 -3.36
C LEU A 118 4.07 -23.72 -3.04
N GLU A 119 4.92 -24.01 -4.02
CA GLU A 119 6.37 -23.86 -3.90
C GLU A 119 6.78 -22.38 -3.81
N LEU A 120 6.28 -21.53 -4.72
CA LEU A 120 6.56 -20.09 -4.75
C LEU A 120 6.24 -19.42 -3.40
N VAL A 121 5.09 -19.78 -2.79
CA VAL A 121 4.67 -19.21 -1.50
C VAL A 121 5.15 -20.03 -0.30
N GLU A 122 6.07 -20.98 -0.48
CA GLU A 122 6.67 -21.82 0.59
C GLU A 122 5.64 -22.59 1.44
N LEU A 123 4.56 -23.06 0.85
CA LEU A 123 3.50 -23.83 1.51
C LEU A 123 3.43 -25.31 1.08
N GLN A 124 4.39 -25.80 0.30
CA GLN A 124 4.40 -27.16 -0.23
C GLN A 124 4.32 -28.23 0.87
N LYS A 125 5.01 -28.02 2.00
CA LYS A 125 5.00 -28.96 3.14
C LYS A 125 3.66 -28.94 3.90
N ASP A 126 2.93 -27.83 3.83
CA ASP A 126 1.70 -27.60 4.59
C ASP A 126 0.43 -27.75 3.75
N LYS A 127 0.55 -28.07 2.45
CA LYS A 127 -0.55 -28.08 1.49
C LYS A 127 -1.76 -28.96 1.87
N LYS A 128 -1.53 -30.03 2.66
CA LYS A 128 -2.57 -30.94 3.16
C LYS A 128 -3.13 -30.57 4.53
N LYS A 129 -2.58 -29.54 5.20
CA LYS A 129 -3.10 -29.05 6.47
C LYS A 129 -4.36 -28.19 6.24
N LYS A 130 -5.29 -28.21 7.19
CA LYS A 130 -6.52 -27.42 7.14
C LYS A 130 -6.22 -25.93 7.34
N LEU A 131 -6.88 -25.04 6.57
CA LEU A 131 -6.67 -23.60 6.62
C LEU A 131 -6.91 -23.00 8.01
N ARG A 132 -7.83 -23.54 8.78
CA ARG A 132 -8.05 -23.11 10.18
C ARG A 132 -6.83 -23.27 11.10
N THR A 133 -5.83 -24.04 10.70
CA THR A 133 -4.59 -24.25 11.48
C THR A 133 -3.44 -23.36 11.00
N PHE A 134 -3.69 -22.53 9.98
CA PHE A 134 -2.67 -21.65 9.42
C PHE A 134 -2.53 -20.38 10.24
N SER A 135 -1.29 -19.87 10.33
CA SER A 135 -1.05 -18.50 10.81
C SER A 135 -1.60 -17.47 9.82
N GLY A 136 -1.77 -16.22 10.27
CA GLY A 136 -2.17 -15.12 9.39
C GLY A 136 -1.25 -14.99 8.17
N GLY A 137 0.06 -15.13 8.37
CA GLY A 137 1.04 -15.11 7.27
C GLY A 137 0.88 -16.27 6.30
N MET A 138 0.60 -17.47 6.79
CA MET A 138 0.31 -18.63 5.93
C MET A 138 -0.97 -18.41 5.12
N LEU A 139 -2.02 -17.87 5.71
CA LEU A 139 -3.28 -17.54 5.02
C LEU A 139 -3.07 -16.48 3.93
N ARG A 140 -2.27 -15.45 4.22
CA ARG A 140 -1.90 -14.43 3.22
C ARG A 140 -1.15 -15.05 2.04
N ARG A 141 -0.23 -15.96 2.29
CA ARG A 141 0.50 -16.69 1.25
C ARG A 141 -0.42 -17.58 0.39
N VAL A 142 -1.42 -18.23 0.99
CA VAL A 142 -2.48 -18.91 0.23
C VAL A 142 -3.27 -17.93 -0.64
N GLY A 143 -3.58 -16.75 -0.11
CA GLY A 143 -4.25 -15.68 -0.86
C GLY A 143 -3.45 -15.18 -2.06
N ILE A 144 -2.12 -15.06 -1.94
CA ILE A 144 -1.25 -14.76 -3.10
C ILE A 144 -1.32 -15.88 -4.14
N ALA A 145 -1.18 -17.13 -3.69
CA ALA A 145 -1.26 -18.28 -4.59
C ALA A 145 -2.59 -18.30 -5.36
N GLN A 146 -3.72 -18.05 -4.68
CA GLN A 146 -5.03 -17.96 -5.31
C GLN A 146 -5.14 -16.82 -6.32
N ALA A 147 -4.55 -15.65 -6.01
CA ALA A 147 -4.55 -14.51 -6.91
C ALA A 147 -3.74 -14.78 -8.19
N LEU A 148 -2.69 -15.62 -8.11
CA LEU A 148 -1.78 -15.94 -9.21
C LEU A 148 -2.22 -17.16 -10.05
N LEU A 149 -3.33 -17.84 -9.72
CA LEU A 149 -3.74 -19.09 -10.39
C LEU A 149 -3.88 -18.97 -11.91
N ASN A 150 -4.52 -17.92 -12.40
CA ASN A 150 -4.77 -17.69 -13.83
C ASN A 150 -3.64 -16.92 -14.52
N ASN A 151 -2.46 -16.84 -13.91
CA ASN A 151 -1.32 -16.07 -14.41
C ASN A 151 -1.71 -14.63 -14.81
N PRO A 152 -2.22 -13.81 -13.88
CA PRO A 152 -2.76 -12.49 -14.19
C PRO A 152 -1.68 -11.55 -14.73
N GLU A 153 -2.08 -10.56 -15.50
CA GLU A 153 -1.24 -9.44 -15.95
C GLU A 153 -1.28 -8.30 -14.92
N ILE A 154 -2.41 -8.16 -14.23
CA ILE A 154 -2.62 -7.17 -13.17
C ILE A 154 -2.85 -7.90 -11.85
N LEU A 155 -2.03 -7.60 -10.85
CA LEU A 155 -2.14 -8.15 -9.49
C LEU A 155 -2.46 -7.03 -8.52
N VAL A 156 -3.62 -7.10 -7.88
CA VAL A 156 -4.08 -6.11 -6.89
C VAL A 156 -4.09 -6.75 -5.51
N LEU A 157 -3.40 -6.12 -4.55
CA LEU A 157 -3.17 -6.65 -3.20
C LEU A 157 -3.58 -5.60 -2.17
N ASP A 158 -4.69 -5.82 -1.49
CA ASP A 158 -5.23 -4.86 -0.52
C ASP A 158 -4.74 -5.18 0.89
N GLU A 159 -3.92 -4.28 1.46
CA GLU A 159 -3.26 -4.42 2.78
C GLU A 159 -2.59 -5.80 2.99
N PRO A 160 -1.75 -6.26 2.07
CA PRO A 160 -1.29 -7.65 2.04
C PRO A 160 -0.36 -8.01 3.20
N THR A 161 0.26 -7.04 3.84
CA THR A 161 1.24 -7.20 4.93
C THR A 161 0.64 -7.00 6.32
N ALA A 162 -0.64 -6.61 6.40
CA ALA A 162 -1.32 -6.37 7.66
C ALA A 162 -1.32 -7.65 8.53
N GLY A 163 -0.88 -7.50 9.79
CA GLY A 163 -0.83 -8.60 10.76
C GLY A 163 0.28 -9.63 10.53
N LEU A 164 1.21 -9.38 9.60
CA LEU A 164 2.40 -10.22 9.41
C LEU A 164 3.50 -9.84 10.38
N ASP A 165 4.24 -10.84 10.87
CA ASP A 165 5.49 -10.60 11.57
C ASP A 165 6.61 -10.10 10.63
N PRO A 166 7.70 -9.51 11.14
CA PRO A 166 8.76 -8.96 10.30
C PRO A 166 9.37 -9.97 9.30
N LYS A 167 9.52 -11.23 9.69
CA LYS A 167 10.08 -12.28 8.84
C LYS A 167 9.15 -12.63 7.66
N GLU A 168 7.86 -12.72 7.92
CA GLU A 168 6.85 -12.97 6.90
C GLU A 168 6.72 -11.77 5.94
N ARG A 169 6.85 -10.52 6.44
CA ARG A 169 6.88 -9.33 5.59
C ARG A 169 8.05 -9.33 4.60
N VAL A 170 9.25 -9.73 5.04
CA VAL A 170 10.41 -9.85 4.14
C VAL A 170 10.15 -10.87 3.04
N LYS A 171 9.62 -12.05 3.39
CA LYS A 171 9.26 -13.07 2.39
C LYS A 171 8.23 -12.57 1.39
N PHE A 172 7.19 -11.92 1.89
CA PHE A 172 6.16 -11.32 1.05
C PHE A 172 6.76 -10.32 0.06
N ARG A 173 7.58 -9.37 0.55
CA ARG A 173 8.25 -8.38 -0.29
C ARG A 173 9.07 -9.02 -1.41
N ASN A 174 9.84 -10.06 -1.12
CA ASN A 174 10.64 -10.77 -2.12
C ASN A 174 9.77 -11.40 -3.22
N ILE A 175 8.64 -12.02 -2.84
CA ILE A 175 7.68 -12.58 -3.81
C ILE A 175 7.15 -11.46 -4.71
N ILE A 176 6.69 -10.35 -4.15
CA ILE A 176 6.08 -9.24 -4.90
C ILE A 176 7.09 -8.58 -5.85
N SER A 177 8.30 -8.30 -5.37
CA SER A 177 9.37 -7.72 -6.20
C SER A 177 9.69 -8.59 -7.43
N SER A 178 9.69 -9.92 -7.27
CA SER A 178 9.92 -10.84 -8.40
C SER A 178 8.81 -10.79 -9.45
N LEU A 179 7.56 -10.51 -9.04
CA LEU A 179 6.40 -10.47 -9.93
C LEU A 179 6.30 -9.16 -10.72
N GLY A 180 6.80 -8.04 -10.18
CA GLY A 180 6.70 -6.71 -10.82
C GLY A 180 7.45 -6.59 -12.14
N LYS A 181 8.42 -7.47 -12.43
CA LYS A 181 9.18 -7.45 -13.69
C LYS A 181 8.32 -7.72 -14.93
N GLU A 182 7.27 -8.50 -14.78
CA GLU A 182 6.44 -8.98 -15.89
C GLU A 182 4.97 -8.58 -15.75
N LYS A 183 4.58 -8.01 -14.62
CA LYS A 183 3.19 -7.72 -14.27
C LYS A 183 3.02 -6.30 -13.75
N THR A 184 1.81 -5.79 -13.85
CA THR A 184 1.40 -4.60 -13.10
C THR A 184 0.95 -5.05 -11.71
N VAL A 185 1.71 -4.72 -10.67
CA VAL A 185 1.39 -5.06 -9.29
C VAL A 185 1.01 -3.79 -8.53
N LEU A 186 -0.21 -3.73 -8.02
CA LEU A 186 -0.69 -2.63 -7.18
C LEU A 186 -0.93 -3.16 -5.77
N LEU A 187 -0.24 -2.61 -4.79
CA LEU A 187 -0.44 -2.97 -3.38
C LEU A 187 -0.79 -1.74 -2.54
N SER A 188 -1.80 -1.85 -1.68
CA SER A 188 -2.13 -0.83 -0.70
C SER A 188 -1.45 -1.09 0.62
N THR A 189 -1.06 -0.03 1.31
CA THR A 189 -0.59 -0.09 2.70
C THR A 189 -0.71 1.28 3.36
N HIS A 190 -0.68 1.28 4.69
CA HIS A 190 -0.47 2.48 5.51
C HIS A 190 0.92 2.48 6.16
N ILE A 191 1.77 1.49 5.85
CA ILE A 191 3.10 1.30 6.43
C ILE A 191 4.14 1.61 5.34
N VAL A 192 4.88 2.69 5.50
CA VAL A 192 5.89 3.17 4.54
C VAL A 192 6.93 2.09 4.22
N SER A 193 7.47 1.42 5.25
CA SER A 193 8.52 0.40 5.09
C SER A 193 8.08 -0.85 4.31
N ASP A 194 6.79 -1.04 4.05
CA ASP A 194 6.32 -2.17 3.26
C ASP A 194 6.55 -1.97 1.75
N ILE A 195 6.60 -0.72 1.31
CA ILE A 195 6.74 -0.35 -0.11
C ILE A 195 8.09 0.27 -0.45
N GLU A 196 8.77 0.87 0.51
CA GLU A 196 10.03 1.60 0.34
C GLU A 196 11.08 0.83 -0.48
N TYR A 197 11.18 -0.48 -0.28
CA TYR A 197 12.19 -1.32 -0.94
C TYR A 197 11.71 -2.09 -2.17
N ILE A 198 10.42 -2.04 -2.49
CA ILE A 198 9.86 -2.89 -3.57
C ILE A 198 9.07 -2.12 -4.61
N ALA A 199 8.59 -0.92 -4.30
CA ALA A 199 7.77 -0.16 -5.23
C ALA A 199 8.64 0.60 -6.23
N ASP A 200 8.38 0.40 -7.52
CA ASP A 200 8.96 1.21 -8.60
C ASP A 200 8.34 2.61 -8.61
N GLN A 201 7.07 2.70 -8.22
CA GLN A 201 6.32 3.94 -8.10
C GLN A 201 5.46 3.92 -6.82
N ILE A 202 5.40 5.03 -6.14
CA ILE A 202 4.59 5.24 -4.95
C ILE A 202 3.51 6.28 -5.27
N LEU A 203 2.28 5.97 -4.89
CA LEU A 203 1.13 6.85 -5.00
C LEU A 203 0.64 7.16 -3.59
N ILE A 204 0.58 8.44 -3.23
CA ILE A 204 0.09 8.87 -1.91
C ILE A 204 -1.36 9.34 -2.05
N MET A 205 -2.25 8.69 -1.30
CA MET A 205 -3.68 8.98 -1.31
C MET A 205 -4.14 9.57 0.03
N LYS A 206 -4.85 10.72 -0.03
CA LYS A 206 -5.46 11.38 1.13
C LYS A 206 -6.87 11.83 0.79
N ASP A 207 -7.84 11.58 1.66
CA ASP A 207 -9.24 12.03 1.54
C ASP A 207 -9.91 11.77 0.17
N GLY A 208 -9.56 10.64 -0.45
CA GLY A 208 -10.07 10.24 -1.77
C GLY A 208 -9.30 10.80 -2.96
N GLU A 209 -8.27 11.61 -2.76
CA GLU A 209 -7.45 12.22 -3.79
C GLU A 209 -6.07 11.57 -3.89
N LEU A 210 -5.52 11.51 -5.09
CA LEU A 210 -4.13 11.18 -5.32
C LEU A 210 -3.31 12.48 -5.22
N ILE A 211 -2.64 12.69 -4.08
CA ILE A 211 -1.97 13.95 -3.79
C ILE A 211 -0.51 13.99 -4.29
N CYS A 212 0.12 12.83 -4.43
CA CYS A 212 1.50 12.72 -4.90
C CYS A 212 1.73 11.37 -5.58
N SER A 213 2.58 11.34 -6.59
CA SER A 213 3.07 10.09 -7.19
C SER A 213 4.48 10.25 -7.74
N GLY A 214 5.29 9.18 -7.65
CA GLY A 214 6.67 9.19 -8.15
C GLY A 214 7.48 8.02 -7.63
N THR A 215 8.76 7.99 -7.97
CA THR A 215 9.73 7.08 -7.35
C THR A 215 9.95 7.46 -5.89
N GLU A 216 10.46 6.53 -5.08
CA GLU A 216 10.85 6.81 -3.70
C GLU A 216 11.76 8.03 -3.61
N GLN A 217 12.83 8.07 -4.44
CA GLN A 217 13.77 9.18 -4.49
C GLN A 217 13.11 10.50 -4.90
N GLY A 218 12.18 10.48 -5.87
CA GLY A 218 11.46 11.67 -6.32
C GLY A 218 10.56 12.26 -5.23
N ILE A 219 9.89 11.41 -4.46
CA ILE A 219 9.01 11.84 -3.36
C ILE A 219 9.87 12.35 -2.18
N THR A 220 10.92 11.63 -1.80
CA THR A 220 11.83 12.00 -0.70
C THR A 220 12.52 13.33 -0.98
N ALA A 221 12.92 13.59 -2.24
CA ALA A 221 13.52 14.87 -2.62
C ALA A 221 12.62 16.09 -2.38
N SER A 222 11.30 15.92 -2.24
CA SER A 222 10.36 17.02 -1.96
C SER A 222 10.55 17.63 -0.57
N VAL A 223 11.21 16.94 0.35
CA VAL A 223 11.49 17.42 1.72
C VAL A 223 12.98 17.60 1.97
N LYS A 224 13.77 17.65 0.92
CA LYS A 224 15.22 17.87 1.02
C LYS A 224 15.54 19.20 1.69
N GLY A 225 16.34 19.12 2.77
CA GLY A 225 16.69 20.27 3.59
C GLY A 225 15.60 20.72 4.56
N TYR A 226 14.50 19.97 4.73
CA TYR A 226 13.43 20.27 5.67
C TYR A 226 13.46 19.37 6.91
N VAL A 227 14.31 18.36 6.94
CA VAL A 227 14.38 17.39 8.02
C VAL A 227 15.49 17.76 9.00
N TRP A 228 15.12 17.90 10.27
CA TRP A 228 15.99 18.37 11.34
C TRP A 228 16.03 17.36 12.48
N LYS A 229 17.21 17.19 13.07
CA LYS A 229 17.37 16.48 14.35
C LYS A 229 17.77 17.47 15.43
N CYS A 230 17.21 17.32 16.61
CA CYS A 230 17.61 18.09 17.77
C CYS A 230 17.48 17.28 19.06
N ASN A 231 18.44 17.50 19.99
CA ASN A 231 18.39 16.99 21.36
C ASN A 231 18.00 18.14 22.26
N VAL A 232 16.89 18.00 22.98
CA VAL A 232 16.33 19.04 23.85
C VAL A 232 15.78 18.44 25.14
N SER A 233 15.50 19.27 26.14
CA SER A 233 14.79 18.79 27.32
C SER A 233 13.38 18.34 27.01
N THR A 234 12.83 17.40 27.78
CA THR A 234 11.46 16.86 27.62
C THR A 234 10.40 17.95 27.57
N ASP A 235 10.56 19.04 28.34
CA ASP A 235 9.62 20.17 28.34
C ASP A 235 9.64 20.94 27.00
N VAL A 236 10.84 21.15 26.44
CA VAL A 236 11.01 21.79 25.13
C VAL A 236 10.50 20.86 24.03
N ALA A 237 10.78 19.55 24.12
CA ALA A 237 10.29 18.55 23.18
C ALA A 237 8.77 18.58 23.05
N GLN A 238 8.05 18.66 24.17
CA GLN A 238 6.59 18.74 24.18
C GLN A 238 6.06 20.00 23.47
N LYS A 239 6.74 21.14 23.64
CA LYS A 239 6.41 22.39 22.93
C LYS A 239 6.64 22.25 21.43
N LEU A 240 7.78 21.68 21.02
CA LEU A 240 8.10 21.44 19.60
C LEU A 240 7.12 20.47 18.93
N CYS A 241 6.69 19.41 19.61
CA CYS A 241 5.67 18.48 19.10
C CYS A 241 4.31 19.16 18.83
N ASN A 242 3.98 20.21 19.58
CA ASN A 242 2.75 20.97 19.36
C ASN A 242 2.86 21.97 18.19
N GLN A 243 4.08 22.39 17.83
CA GLN A 243 4.33 23.44 16.85
C GLN A 243 4.79 22.92 15.48
N TYR A 244 5.34 21.72 15.42
CA TYR A 244 5.97 21.18 14.22
C TYR A 244 5.48 19.76 13.92
N ILE A 245 5.73 19.31 12.70
CA ILE A 245 5.59 17.91 12.32
C ILE A 245 6.78 17.16 12.90
N VAL A 246 6.54 16.25 13.83
CA VAL A 246 7.57 15.39 14.43
C VAL A 246 7.38 13.98 13.89
N SER A 247 8.35 13.51 13.10
CA SER A 247 8.33 12.14 12.56
C SER A 247 8.88 11.11 13.53
N ASN A 248 9.75 11.52 14.45
CA ASN A 248 10.28 10.63 15.48
C ASN A 248 10.58 11.39 16.77
N LEU A 249 10.29 10.74 17.90
CA LEU A 249 10.65 11.20 19.24
C LEU A 249 11.21 10.02 20.02
N ARG A 250 12.41 10.15 20.54
CA ARG A 250 13.08 9.14 21.37
C ARG A 250 13.56 9.77 22.68
N ASN A 251 13.62 8.99 23.74
CA ASN A 251 14.31 9.42 24.95
C ASN A 251 15.80 9.61 24.63
N GLY A 252 16.35 10.73 25.03
CA GLY A 252 17.77 11.03 24.88
C GLY A 252 18.65 10.12 25.74
N SER A 253 19.96 10.23 25.54
CA SER A 253 20.98 9.45 26.28
C SER A 253 21.08 9.88 27.75
N GLU A 254 20.66 11.08 28.09
CA GLU A 254 20.68 11.66 29.45
C GLU A 254 19.27 11.74 30.02
N GLU A 255 19.19 11.77 31.37
CA GLU A 255 17.92 11.91 32.07
C GLU A 255 17.25 13.26 31.70
N ASN A 256 15.95 13.26 31.39
CA ASN A 256 15.18 14.42 30.95
C ASN A 256 15.56 15.02 29.57
N GLN A 257 16.26 14.30 28.72
CA GLN A 257 16.47 14.69 27.31
C GLN A 257 15.64 13.88 26.35
N ALA A 258 15.31 14.48 25.20
CA ALA A 258 14.61 13.84 24.08
C ALA A 258 15.28 14.21 22.76
N GLU A 259 15.46 13.22 21.91
CA GLU A 259 15.86 13.40 20.50
C GLU A 259 14.59 13.48 19.66
N LEU A 260 14.45 14.57 18.90
CA LEU A 260 13.36 14.75 17.95
C LEU A 260 13.87 14.75 16.52
N ARG A 261 13.03 14.20 15.65
CA ARG A 261 13.14 14.37 14.20
C ARG A 261 11.96 15.21 13.73
N ILE A 262 12.27 16.41 13.21
CA ILE A 262 11.28 17.46 12.91
C ILE A 262 11.31 17.75 11.40
N ILE A 263 10.12 17.94 10.82
CA ILE A 263 9.98 18.37 9.43
C ILE A 263 9.55 19.83 9.43
N SER A 264 10.40 20.72 8.90
CA SER A 264 10.15 22.16 8.84
C SER A 264 10.99 22.81 7.74
N GLU A 265 10.40 23.71 6.95
CA GLU A 265 11.11 24.53 5.95
C GLU A 265 12.16 25.45 6.55
N LYS A 266 11.99 25.83 7.82
CA LYS A 266 12.93 26.69 8.55
C LYS A 266 13.49 25.90 9.75
N CYS A 267 14.72 26.24 10.14
CA CYS A 267 15.33 25.68 11.32
C CYS A 267 14.42 25.85 12.56
N PRO A 268 13.96 24.73 13.17
CA PRO A 268 12.98 24.78 14.24
C PRO A 268 13.57 25.21 15.59
N PHE A 269 14.87 25.04 15.76
CA PHE A 269 15.59 25.30 17.02
C PHE A 269 17.06 25.57 16.73
N SER A 270 17.68 26.49 17.48
CA SER A 270 19.06 26.98 17.21
C SER A 270 20.14 25.87 17.22
N ALA A 271 19.92 24.80 17.94
CA ALA A 271 20.82 23.64 18.01
C ALA A 271 20.33 22.45 17.15
N ALA A 272 19.39 22.66 16.23
CA ALA A 272 18.93 21.61 15.32
C ALA A 272 19.91 21.47 14.16
N GLU A 273 20.19 20.21 13.81
CA GLU A 273 21.06 19.83 12.70
C GLU A 273 20.23 19.23 11.55
N LEU A 274 20.62 19.52 10.31
CA LEU A 274 20.00 18.88 9.14
C LEU A 274 20.26 17.38 9.18
N ALA A 275 19.23 16.61 8.89
CA ALA A 275 19.31 15.16 8.79
C ALA A 275 18.92 14.71 7.37
N GLU A 276 19.43 13.56 6.98
CA GLU A 276 19.03 12.90 5.72
C GLU A 276 17.53 12.58 5.75
N GLU A 277 16.83 12.97 4.71
CA GLU A 277 15.39 12.77 4.55
C GLU A 277 15.03 11.31 4.28
N THR A 278 13.85 10.88 4.73
CA THR A 278 13.29 9.56 4.49
C THR A 278 11.93 9.63 3.78
N LEU A 279 11.50 8.53 3.21
CA LEU A 279 10.15 8.43 2.62
C LEU A 279 9.04 8.68 3.66
N GLU A 280 9.26 8.28 4.92
CA GLU A 280 8.33 8.54 6.02
C GLU A 280 8.18 10.04 6.31
N ASP A 281 9.29 10.80 6.28
CA ASP A 281 9.25 12.26 6.43
C ASP A 281 8.46 12.91 5.29
N ALA A 282 8.73 12.49 4.05
CA ALA A 282 8.00 13.00 2.89
C ALA A 282 6.50 12.67 2.96
N TYR A 283 6.16 11.45 3.35
CA TYR A 283 4.77 11.03 3.55
C TYR A 283 4.05 11.89 4.60
N LEU A 284 4.67 12.10 5.76
CA LEU A 284 4.11 12.93 6.83
C LEU A 284 3.96 14.39 6.38
N TYR A 285 4.95 14.94 5.67
CA TYR A 285 4.88 16.29 5.14
C TYR A 285 3.72 16.47 4.15
N GLN A 286 3.52 15.52 3.24
CA GLN A 286 2.45 15.57 2.23
C GLN A 286 1.05 15.33 2.82
N THR A 287 0.96 14.52 3.88
CA THR A 287 -0.35 14.10 4.43
C THR A 287 -0.82 14.94 5.60
N GLN A 288 0.07 15.62 6.34
CA GLN A 288 -0.35 16.45 7.45
C GLN A 288 -0.93 17.79 6.97
N ASP A 289 -1.91 18.29 7.71
CA ASP A 289 -2.54 19.59 7.45
C ASP A 289 -1.64 20.71 8.01
N ILE A 290 -0.76 21.24 7.14
CA ILE A 290 0.15 22.35 7.50
C ILE A 290 -0.65 23.57 8.05
N ASN A 291 -1.87 23.77 7.58
CA ASN A 291 -2.73 24.84 8.09
C ASN A 291 -3.18 24.60 9.54
N ARG A 292 -3.36 23.34 9.95
CA ARG A 292 -3.72 22.99 11.33
C ARG A 292 -2.55 23.20 12.30
N ILE A 293 -1.32 23.06 11.82
CA ILE A 293 -0.11 23.34 12.59
C ILE A 293 0.14 24.84 12.65
N ARG A 294 -0.12 25.59 11.56
CA ARG A 294 0.00 27.06 11.53
C ARG A 294 -1.00 27.72 12.47
N SER A 295 -2.27 27.31 12.50
CA SER A 295 -3.27 27.83 13.44
C SER A 295 -2.88 27.60 14.91
N ARG A 296 -2.29 26.46 15.26
CA ARG A 296 -1.77 26.19 16.61
C ARG A 296 -0.54 27.03 16.97
N ARG A 297 0.27 27.45 15.98
CA ARG A 297 1.38 28.39 16.20
C ARG A 297 0.88 29.78 16.58
N ASP A 298 -0.15 30.26 15.88
CA ASP A 298 -0.71 31.58 16.10
C ASP A 298 -1.45 31.68 17.44
N GLU A 299 -2.12 30.62 17.88
CA GLU A 299 -2.76 30.53 19.19
C GLU A 299 -1.74 30.51 20.37
N ASN A 300 -0.55 29.92 20.19
CA ASN A 300 0.50 29.83 21.21
C ASN A 300 1.50 31.00 21.18
N ALA A 301 1.45 31.88 20.19
CA ALA A 301 2.26 33.09 20.08
C ALA A 301 1.65 34.29 20.81
N VAL A 302 0.44 34.15 21.38
CA VAL A 302 -0.32 35.21 22.08
C VAL A 302 -0.29 35.02 23.60
N VAL A 303 0.61 34.17 24.14
CA VAL A 303 0.81 34.02 25.59
C VAL A 303 2.22 34.39 25.99
#